data_0e96626c30bf3a3e964027d0f509519b
#
_entry.id   0e96626c30bf3a3e964027d0f509519b
#
_cell.length_a   1.000
_cell.length_b   1.000
_cell.length_c   1.000
_cell.angle_alpha   90.00
_cell.angle_beta   90.00
_cell.angle_gamma   90.00
#
_symmetry.space_group_name_H-M   'P 1'
#
loop_
_entity.id
_entity.type
_entity.pdbx_description
1 polymer ?
#
loop_
_entity_poly.entity_id
_entity_poly.type
_entity_poly.pdbx_seq_one_letter_code
_entity_poly.pdbx_strand_id
1 'polypeptide(L)'
;MCTILVALMGPVFGTLADTKGYKKPMFATFFVIGVVGCLSLAIPKEWLAFLVVLVIAKTTYSMSLIFYDSMLADVTVDERMDMVSSHGYAWGYIGSCIPFIACLLLILFAEKLGISGVTATMISFGITGIWWFAVTIPLLKNYNQKHWVEVKGSPVKESFSRLKKVLFKINKDKKVLYFLGAFFFYIDGVYTIIDLATSYGKDVGIDDTHLLLALLLTQIVAFPCSLLFGKFSARFKSEKLIKVCILGYLGIALFALQLDRAWEFWFLAVCVAVFQGAIQALSRSYFARIIPKENSSEYFGFYDIFGKGAAFMGTMLMGISTQLSGSSRTGVGMLAVMFIIGFFLFGKTEKISRSAV
;
A
#
# COMPACT_ATOMS: atom_id res chain seq x y z
N MET A 1 6.15 -15.34 -0.39
CA MET A 1 7.59 -15.24 -0.73
C MET A 1 8.04 -13.79 -0.86
N CYS A 2 7.44 -12.96 -1.74
CA CYS A 2 7.81 -11.53 -1.86
C CYS A 2 7.76 -10.78 -0.52
N THR A 3 6.71 -10.97 0.26
CA THR A 3 6.55 -10.33 1.58
C THR A 3 7.70 -10.64 2.53
N ILE A 4 8.16 -11.89 2.58
CA ILE A 4 9.29 -12.30 3.42
C ILE A 4 10.58 -11.63 2.97
N LEU A 5 10.84 -11.61 1.65
CA LEU A 5 12.02 -10.95 1.09
C LEU A 5 12.04 -9.46 1.44
N VAL A 6 10.90 -8.78 1.26
CA VAL A 6 10.77 -7.35 1.59
C VAL A 6 10.91 -7.10 3.09
N ALA A 7 10.33 -7.96 3.93
CA ALA A 7 10.45 -7.85 5.39
C ALA A 7 11.91 -7.98 5.88
N LEU A 8 12.71 -8.83 5.24
CA LEU A 8 14.12 -8.98 5.57
C LEU A 8 14.99 -7.84 5.01
N MET A 9 14.71 -7.42 3.78
CA MET A 9 15.50 -6.42 3.05
C MET A 9 15.14 -4.99 3.44
N GLY A 10 13.86 -4.70 3.69
CA GLY A 10 13.33 -3.35 3.89
C GLY A 10 14.06 -2.56 4.97
N PRO A 11 14.16 -3.03 6.22
CA PRO A 11 14.85 -2.30 7.27
C PRO A 11 16.36 -2.13 7.01
N VAL A 12 17.02 -3.15 6.42
CA VAL A 12 18.46 -3.10 6.12
C VAL A 12 18.75 -2.04 5.05
N PHE A 13 18.06 -2.09 3.93
CA PHE A 13 18.24 -1.11 2.85
C PHE A 13 17.65 0.26 3.25
N GLY A 14 16.62 0.30 4.10
CA GLY A 14 16.10 1.52 4.70
C GLY A 14 17.16 2.25 5.52
N THR A 15 17.85 1.54 6.41
CA THR A 15 18.97 2.10 7.18
C THR A 15 20.08 2.64 6.29
N LEU A 16 20.40 1.93 5.20
CA LEU A 16 21.41 2.37 4.23
C LEU A 16 20.93 3.63 3.48
N ALA A 17 19.67 3.70 3.09
CA ALA A 17 19.08 4.83 2.39
C ALA A 17 19.05 6.12 3.24
N ASP A 18 19.00 6.01 4.58
CA ASP A 18 19.05 7.15 5.47
C ASP A 18 20.46 7.78 5.58
N THR A 19 21.48 7.17 4.99
CA THR A 19 22.79 7.79 4.82
C THR A 19 22.74 8.92 3.79
N LYS A 20 23.55 9.97 3.99
CA LYS A 20 23.59 11.14 3.11
C LYS A 20 23.79 10.76 1.63
N GLY A 21 22.85 11.16 0.77
CA GLY A 21 22.91 10.94 -0.67
C GLY A 21 22.54 9.53 -1.14
N TYR A 22 22.17 8.59 -0.25
CA TYR A 22 21.87 7.21 -0.64
C TYR A 22 20.38 6.96 -0.96
N LYS A 23 19.45 7.75 -0.42
CA LYS A 23 17.99 7.49 -0.58
C LYS A 23 17.55 7.48 -2.04
N LYS A 24 17.96 8.50 -2.82
CA LYS A 24 17.63 8.60 -4.25
C LYS A 24 18.23 7.47 -5.10
N PRO A 25 19.53 7.13 -4.99
CA PRO A 25 20.11 5.99 -5.67
C PRO A 25 19.45 4.65 -5.30
N MET A 26 19.14 4.42 -4.02
CA MET A 26 18.44 3.21 -3.58
C MET A 26 17.05 3.10 -4.23
N PHE A 27 16.27 4.17 -4.17
CA PHE A 27 14.99 4.22 -4.86
C PHE A 27 15.15 3.92 -6.35
N ALA A 28 16.08 4.60 -7.04
CA ALA A 28 16.31 4.44 -8.46
C ALA A 28 16.71 3.00 -8.83
N THR A 29 17.59 2.37 -8.04
CA THR A 29 18.03 0.98 -8.29
C THR A 29 16.84 0.01 -8.22
N PHE A 30 16.06 0.04 -7.13
CA PHE A 30 14.92 -0.86 -6.98
C PHE A 30 13.81 -0.56 -7.99
N PHE A 31 13.59 0.71 -8.30
CA PHE A 31 12.66 1.14 -9.34
C PHE A 31 13.04 0.59 -10.73
N VAL A 32 14.29 0.76 -11.15
CA VAL A 32 14.75 0.29 -12.47
C VAL A 32 14.67 -1.24 -12.57
N ILE A 33 15.12 -1.97 -11.55
CA ILE A 33 15.00 -3.43 -11.53
C ILE A 33 13.52 -3.84 -11.59
N GLY A 34 12.64 -3.15 -10.89
CA GLY A 34 11.21 -3.40 -10.91
C GLY A 34 10.57 -3.18 -12.28
N VAL A 35 10.92 -2.06 -12.95
CA VAL A 35 10.44 -1.76 -14.32
C VAL A 35 10.96 -2.80 -15.31
N VAL A 36 12.25 -3.10 -15.30
CA VAL A 36 12.84 -4.15 -16.16
C VAL A 36 12.18 -5.49 -15.89
N GLY A 37 11.98 -5.86 -14.62
CA GLY A 37 11.24 -7.05 -14.22
C GLY A 37 9.82 -7.08 -14.78
N CYS A 38 9.08 -5.98 -14.68
CA CYS A 38 7.72 -5.86 -15.22
C CYS A 38 7.69 -6.07 -16.75
N LEU A 39 8.60 -5.41 -17.48
CA LEU A 39 8.73 -5.58 -18.93
C LEU A 39 9.14 -7.02 -19.30
N SER A 40 9.98 -7.66 -18.49
CA SER A 40 10.44 -9.02 -18.71
C SER A 40 9.38 -10.08 -18.47
N LEU A 41 8.24 -9.77 -17.81
CA LEU A 41 7.14 -10.72 -17.62
C LEU A 41 6.51 -11.21 -18.95
N ALA A 42 6.70 -10.47 -20.03
CA ALA A 42 6.25 -10.88 -21.37
C ALA A 42 7.11 -11.98 -22.03
N ILE A 43 8.29 -12.31 -21.48
CA ILE A 43 9.28 -13.19 -22.14
C ILE A 43 9.13 -14.67 -21.75
N PRO A 44 8.94 -15.05 -20.45
CA PRO A 44 8.94 -16.44 -20.04
C PRO A 44 7.76 -17.22 -20.61
N LYS A 45 8.05 -18.40 -21.18
CA LYS A 45 7.03 -19.38 -21.62
C LYS A 45 6.74 -20.42 -20.52
N GLU A 46 7.74 -20.69 -19.67
CA GLU A 46 7.65 -21.65 -18.58
C GLU A 46 7.10 -20.98 -17.32
N TRP A 47 6.16 -21.63 -16.64
CA TRP A 47 5.50 -21.09 -15.45
C TRP A 47 6.48 -20.75 -14.31
N LEU A 48 7.53 -21.57 -14.13
CA LEU A 48 8.53 -21.36 -13.08
C LEU A 48 9.38 -20.11 -13.36
N ALA A 49 9.82 -19.93 -14.62
CA ALA A 49 10.58 -18.76 -15.04
C ALA A 49 9.73 -17.48 -14.88
N PHE A 50 8.45 -17.54 -15.27
CA PHE A 50 7.50 -16.43 -15.04
C PHE A 50 7.38 -16.10 -13.56
N LEU A 51 7.21 -17.11 -12.69
CA LEU A 51 7.10 -16.92 -11.24
C LEU A 51 8.35 -16.27 -10.65
N VAL A 52 9.55 -16.68 -11.06
CA VAL A 52 10.82 -16.09 -10.61
C VAL A 52 10.90 -14.61 -11.00
N VAL A 53 10.61 -14.27 -12.26
CA VAL A 53 10.59 -12.88 -12.72
C VAL A 53 9.55 -12.05 -11.98
N LEU A 54 8.35 -12.61 -11.75
CA LEU A 54 7.28 -11.96 -10.99
C LEU A 54 7.70 -11.67 -9.54
N VAL A 55 8.35 -12.63 -8.87
CA VAL A 55 8.85 -12.46 -7.50
C VAL A 55 9.89 -11.35 -7.44
N ILE A 56 10.83 -11.30 -8.39
CA ILE A 56 11.84 -10.24 -8.46
C ILE A 56 11.16 -8.89 -8.70
N ALA A 57 10.30 -8.78 -9.71
CA ALA A 57 9.61 -7.54 -10.06
C ALA A 57 8.75 -7.02 -8.90
N LYS A 58 7.95 -7.89 -8.26
CA LYS A 58 7.09 -7.52 -7.14
C LYS A 58 7.89 -7.15 -5.88
N THR A 59 8.99 -7.84 -5.61
CA THR A 59 9.87 -7.53 -4.47
C THR A 59 10.54 -6.18 -4.66
N THR A 60 11.11 -5.91 -5.83
CA THR A 60 11.79 -4.64 -6.11
C THR A 60 10.82 -3.46 -6.21
N TYR A 61 9.63 -3.66 -6.78
CA TYR A 61 8.53 -2.70 -6.69
C TYR A 61 8.21 -2.35 -5.23
N SER A 62 8.01 -3.35 -4.38
CA SER A 62 7.70 -3.15 -2.97
C SER A 62 8.82 -2.43 -2.22
N MET A 63 10.08 -2.77 -2.51
CA MET A 63 11.24 -2.06 -1.95
C MET A 63 11.28 -0.59 -2.39
N SER A 64 10.96 -0.30 -3.65
CA SER A 64 10.90 1.10 -4.13
C SER A 64 9.87 1.93 -3.37
N LEU A 65 8.73 1.32 -2.97
CA LEU A 65 7.69 2.02 -2.20
C LEU A 65 8.17 2.42 -0.80
N ILE A 66 9.01 1.61 -0.12
CA ILE A 66 9.58 1.96 1.18
C ILE A 66 10.34 3.29 1.10
N PHE A 67 11.18 3.44 0.07
CA PHE A 67 11.93 4.68 -0.13
C PHE A 67 11.02 5.84 -0.55
N TYR A 68 10.09 5.58 -1.47
CA TYR A 68 9.09 6.57 -1.89
C TYR A 68 8.29 7.13 -0.71
N ASP A 69 7.79 6.26 0.16
CA ASP A 69 7.02 6.67 1.34
C ASP A 69 7.88 7.47 2.33
N SER A 70 9.15 7.08 2.51
CA SER A 70 10.09 7.79 3.38
C SER A 70 10.49 9.17 2.85
N MET A 71 10.40 9.41 1.52
CA MET A 71 10.65 10.71 0.91
C MET A 71 9.64 11.78 1.34
N LEU A 72 8.48 11.38 1.88
CA LEU A 72 7.47 12.32 2.36
C LEU A 72 8.03 13.30 3.39
N ALA A 73 8.92 12.84 4.29
CA ALA A 73 9.57 13.68 5.28
C ALA A 73 10.52 14.73 4.67
N ASP A 74 11.05 14.48 3.46
CA ASP A 74 11.97 15.38 2.77
C ASP A 74 11.26 16.42 1.90
N VAL A 75 10.07 16.08 1.36
CA VAL A 75 9.37 16.92 0.37
C VAL A 75 8.40 17.93 0.97
N THR A 76 8.04 17.78 2.25
CA THR A 76 7.07 18.67 2.90
C THR A 76 7.38 18.89 4.39
N VAL A 77 6.65 19.81 5.02
CA VAL A 77 6.69 20.09 6.46
C VAL A 77 5.49 19.44 7.15
N ASP A 78 5.57 19.30 8.48
CA ASP A 78 4.58 18.54 9.27
C ASP A 78 3.16 19.04 9.12
N GLU A 79 2.96 20.37 9.02
CA GLU A 79 1.66 21.02 8.88
C GLU A 79 0.95 20.68 7.57
N ARG A 80 1.70 20.37 6.51
CA ARG A 80 1.18 20.07 5.18
C ARG A 80 1.27 18.59 4.81
N MET A 81 1.80 17.76 5.68
CA MET A 81 2.15 16.37 5.40
C MET A 81 0.92 15.52 5.02
N ASP A 82 -0.21 15.70 5.70
CA ASP A 82 -1.47 15.00 5.37
C ASP A 82 -1.98 15.40 3.99
N MET A 83 -1.94 16.68 3.68
CA MET A 83 -2.39 17.20 2.38
C MET A 83 -1.52 16.66 1.25
N VAL A 84 -0.19 16.74 1.38
CA VAL A 84 0.76 16.25 0.36
C VAL A 84 0.63 14.73 0.19
N SER A 85 0.51 13.98 1.29
CA SER A 85 0.28 12.53 1.24
C SER A 85 -1.03 12.19 0.52
N SER A 86 -2.13 12.88 0.85
CA SER A 86 -3.45 12.66 0.24
C SER A 86 -3.46 13.01 -1.25
N HIS A 87 -2.78 14.09 -1.66
CA HIS A 87 -2.60 14.44 -3.06
C HIS A 87 -1.80 13.37 -3.81
N GLY A 88 -0.74 12.83 -3.19
CA GLY A 88 0.04 11.74 -3.79
C GLY A 88 -0.82 10.51 -4.10
N TYR A 89 -1.65 10.08 -3.15
CA TYR A 89 -2.60 8.99 -3.37
C TYR A 89 -3.66 9.33 -4.41
N ALA A 90 -4.25 10.54 -4.36
CA ALA A 90 -5.24 10.98 -5.33
C ALA A 90 -4.70 10.92 -6.77
N TRP A 91 -3.54 11.55 -7.02
CA TRP A 91 -2.91 11.50 -8.34
C TRP A 91 -2.48 10.09 -8.75
N GLY A 92 -2.13 9.23 -7.79
CA GLY A 92 -1.88 7.82 -8.04
C GLY A 92 -3.12 7.10 -8.57
N TYR A 93 -4.29 7.31 -7.95
CA TYR A 93 -5.54 6.69 -8.38
C TYR A 93 -5.96 7.11 -9.79
N ILE A 94 -6.05 8.41 -10.07
CA ILE A 94 -6.46 8.86 -11.40
C ILE A 94 -5.39 8.55 -12.47
N GLY A 95 -4.11 8.64 -12.11
CA GLY A 95 -3.01 8.30 -13.01
C GLY A 95 -2.97 6.83 -13.40
N SER A 96 -3.38 5.92 -12.49
CA SER A 96 -3.48 4.49 -12.79
C SER A 96 -4.65 4.13 -13.70
N CYS A 97 -5.69 4.98 -13.80
CA CYS A 97 -6.81 4.74 -14.70
C CYS A 97 -6.37 4.69 -16.18
N ILE A 98 -5.38 5.50 -16.56
CA ILE A 98 -4.91 5.58 -17.96
C ILE A 98 -4.37 4.23 -18.45
N PRO A 99 -3.31 3.65 -17.84
CA PRO A 99 -2.81 2.34 -18.25
C PRO A 99 -3.83 1.23 -17.99
N PHE A 100 -4.64 1.33 -16.93
CA PHE A 100 -5.67 0.33 -16.64
C PHE A 100 -6.72 0.25 -17.75
N ILE A 101 -7.26 1.38 -18.20
CA ILE A 101 -8.24 1.43 -19.31
C ILE A 101 -7.60 0.91 -20.59
N ALA A 102 -6.38 1.32 -20.91
CA ALA A 102 -5.67 0.85 -22.09
C ALA A 102 -5.50 -0.69 -22.08
N CYS A 103 -5.06 -1.27 -20.95
CA CYS A 103 -4.91 -2.71 -20.79
C CYS A 103 -6.25 -3.43 -20.83
N LEU A 104 -7.28 -2.89 -20.17
CA LEU A 104 -8.63 -3.45 -20.16
C LEU A 104 -9.21 -3.52 -21.57
N LEU A 105 -9.17 -2.42 -22.32
CA LEU A 105 -9.65 -2.38 -23.71
C LEU A 105 -8.87 -3.34 -24.60
N LEU A 106 -7.54 -3.41 -24.43
CA LEU A 106 -6.70 -4.33 -25.20
C LEU A 106 -7.10 -5.80 -24.97
N ILE A 107 -7.37 -6.17 -23.70
CA ILE A 107 -7.75 -7.55 -23.35
C ILE A 107 -9.18 -7.86 -23.83
N LEU A 108 -10.14 -6.96 -23.62
CA LEU A 108 -11.53 -7.17 -24.01
C LEU A 108 -11.72 -7.24 -25.55
N PHE A 109 -10.91 -6.50 -26.30
CA PHE A 109 -10.99 -6.47 -27.76
C PHE A 109 -9.90 -7.29 -28.46
N ALA A 110 -9.15 -8.14 -27.73
CA ALA A 110 -8.04 -8.94 -28.26
C ALA A 110 -8.44 -9.73 -29.50
N GLU A 111 -9.56 -10.45 -29.46
CA GLU A 111 -10.07 -11.24 -30.60
C GLU A 111 -10.39 -10.36 -31.83
N LYS A 112 -10.99 -9.19 -31.61
CA LYS A 112 -11.30 -8.24 -32.72
C LYS A 112 -10.04 -7.64 -33.34
N LEU A 113 -8.96 -7.55 -32.54
CA LEU A 113 -7.64 -7.10 -33.00
C LEU A 113 -6.82 -8.22 -33.65
N GLY A 114 -7.34 -9.45 -33.72
CA GLY A 114 -6.64 -10.61 -34.26
C GLY A 114 -5.46 -11.10 -33.43
N ILE A 115 -5.44 -10.78 -32.11
CA ILE A 115 -4.39 -11.22 -31.17
C ILE A 115 -4.96 -12.15 -30.11
N SER A 116 -4.13 -13.04 -29.58
CA SER A 116 -4.53 -13.90 -28.47
C SER A 116 -4.65 -13.11 -27.15
N GLY A 117 -5.49 -13.56 -26.20
CA GLY A 117 -5.58 -12.99 -24.87
C GLY A 117 -4.23 -12.99 -24.12
N VAL A 118 -3.39 -14.01 -24.37
CA VAL A 118 -2.02 -14.08 -23.83
C VAL A 118 -1.16 -12.96 -24.40
N THR A 119 -1.22 -12.71 -25.72
CA THR A 119 -0.49 -11.59 -26.34
C THR A 119 -0.97 -10.24 -25.80
N ALA A 120 -2.27 -10.05 -25.63
CA ALA A 120 -2.84 -8.84 -25.05
C ALA A 120 -2.31 -8.62 -23.61
N THR A 121 -2.21 -9.68 -22.79
CA THR A 121 -1.65 -9.62 -21.44
C THR A 121 -0.15 -9.27 -21.47
N MET A 122 0.63 -9.84 -22.38
CA MET A 122 2.06 -9.51 -22.55
C MET A 122 2.26 -8.03 -22.91
N ILE A 123 1.46 -7.49 -23.83
CA ILE A 123 1.48 -6.07 -24.20
C ILE A 123 1.09 -5.20 -22.98
N SER A 124 0.15 -5.66 -22.16
CA SER A 124 -0.27 -4.95 -20.94
C SER A 124 0.86 -4.81 -19.92
N PHE A 125 1.74 -5.80 -19.77
CA PHE A 125 2.97 -5.65 -18.97
C PHE A 125 3.89 -4.55 -19.54
N GLY A 126 4.00 -4.48 -20.87
CA GLY A 126 4.74 -3.41 -21.56
C GLY A 126 4.16 -2.03 -21.26
N ILE A 127 2.86 -1.85 -21.44
CA ILE A 127 2.15 -0.59 -21.15
C ILE A 127 2.38 -0.17 -19.69
N THR A 128 2.21 -1.09 -18.74
CA THR A 128 2.38 -0.85 -17.31
C THR A 128 3.81 -0.44 -16.96
N GLY A 129 4.82 -1.17 -17.47
CA GLY A 129 6.23 -0.87 -17.21
C GLY A 129 6.66 0.48 -17.78
N ILE A 130 6.26 0.80 -19.03
CA ILE A 130 6.58 2.08 -19.68
C ILE A 130 5.89 3.23 -18.94
N TRP A 131 4.61 3.07 -18.56
CA TRP A 131 3.88 4.08 -17.80
C TRP A 131 4.54 4.34 -16.45
N TRP A 132 4.85 3.29 -15.70
CA TRP A 132 5.53 3.42 -14.41
C TRP A 132 6.88 4.11 -14.55
N PHE A 133 7.66 3.77 -15.57
CA PHE A 133 8.92 4.45 -15.87
C PHE A 133 8.69 5.95 -16.13
N ALA A 134 7.78 6.29 -17.03
CA ALA A 134 7.54 7.67 -17.45
C ALA A 134 7.08 8.58 -16.30
N VAL A 135 6.12 8.11 -15.47
CA VAL A 135 5.58 8.93 -14.36
C VAL A 135 6.54 9.04 -13.16
N THR A 136 7.56 8.18 -13.09
CA THR A 136 8.58 8.24 -12.02
C THR A 136 9.72 9.22 -12.34
N ILE A 137 9.97 9.51 -13.61
CA ILE A 137 11.05 10.42 -14.03
C ILE A 137 11.01 11.80 -13.35
N PRO A 138 9.84 12.49 -13.23
CA PRO A 138 9.77 13.78 -12.55
C PRO A 138 10.22 13.72 -11.08
N LEU A 139 9.87 12.64 -10.36
CA LEU A 139 10.33 12.42 -8.99
C LEU A 139 11.85 12.28 -8.94
N LEU A 140 12.43 11.43 -9.80
CA LEU A 140 13.88 11.24 -9.87
C LEU A 140 14.63 12.52 -10.21
N LYS A 141 14.08 13.40 -11.06
CA LYS A 141 14.73 14.67 -11.41
C LYS A 141 14.69 15.67 -10.26
N ASN A 142 13.57 15.78 -9.56
CA ASN A 142 13.32 16.88 -8.63
C ASN A 142 13.57 16.54 -7.15
N TYR A 143 13.64 15.24 -6.80
CA TYR A 143 13.84 14.83 -5.41
C TYR A 143 15.26 15.15 -4.91
N ASN A 144 15.33 15.77 -3.73
CA ASN A 144 16.55 16.02 -2.96
C ASN A 144 16.35 15.54 -1.52
N GLN A 145 17.27 14.73 -1.03
CA GLN A 145 17.27 14.26 0.36
C GLN A 145 17.62 15.42 1.29
N LYS A 146 16.74 15.74 2.25
CA LYS A 146 16.95 16.82 3.22
C LYS A 146 17.35 16.31 4.60
N HIS A 147 16.92 15.11 4.95
CA HIS A 147 17.21 14.49 6.25
C HIS A 147 18.05 13.24 6.05
N TRP A 148 19.13 13.11 6.81
CA TRP A 148 20.04 11.97 6.74
C TRP A 148 20.76 11.77 8.08
N VAL A 149 21.35 10.60 8.22
CA VAL A 149 22.25 10.26 9.32
C VAL A 149 23.70 10.35 8.83
N GLU A 150 24.56 11.00 9.61
CA GLU A 150 26.00 10.98 9.35
C GLU A 150 26.60 9.65 9.80
N VAL A 151 27.38 9.04 8.94
CA VAL A 151 28.03 7.75 9.14
C VAL A 151 29.54 7.95 9.17
N LYS A 152 30.22 7.54 10.27
CA LYS A 152 31.67 7.66 10.46
C LYS A 152 32.42 6.38 10.05
N GLY A 153 32.03 5.69 8.98
CA GLY A 153 32.67 4.43 8.59
C GLY A 153 32.01 3.81 7.38
N SER A 154 32.06 2.46 7.28
CA SER A 154 31.39 1.75 6.21
C SER A 154 29.85 1.81 6.42
N PRO A 155 29.09 2.44 5.52
CA PRO A 155 27.63 2.56 5.65
C PRO A 155 26.92 1.21 5.86
N VAL A 156 27.37 0.18 5.16
CA VAL A 156 26.78 -1.16 5.21
C VAL A 156 26.96 -1.79 6.60
N LYS A 157 28.19 -1.77 7.14
CA LYS A 157 28.48 -2.38 8.46
C LYS A 157 27.75 -1.65 9.58
N GLU A 158 27.66 -0.33 9.50
CA GLU A 158 26.95 0.49 10.48
C GLU A 158 25.43 0.31 10.40
N SER A 159 24.87 0.07 9.20
CA SER A 159 23.43 -0.19 9.00
C SER A 159 22.93 -1.37 9.84
N PHE A 160 23.64 -2.48 9.87
CA PHE A 160 23.26 -3.63 10.69
C PHE A 160 23.28 -3.33 12.21
N SER A 161 24.26 -2.55 12.67
CA SER A 161 24.33 -2.12 14.08
C SER A 161 23.16 -1.18 14.43
N ARG A 162 22.82 -0.28 13.53
CA ARG A 162 21.71 0.68 13.68
C ARG A 162 20.37 -0.01 13.71
N LEU A 163 20.14 -1.00 12.85
CA LEU A 163 18.90 -1.78 12.80
C LEU A 163 18.51 -2.34 14.17
N LYS A 164 19.47 -2.93 14.90
CA LYS A 164 19.24 -3.42 16.27
C LYS A 164 18.86 -2.30 17.24
N LYS A 165 19.51 -1.13 17.10
CA LYS A 165 19.23 0.04 17.95
C LYS A 165 17.84 0.62 17.68
N VAL A 166 17.38 0.63 16.43
CA VAL A 166 16.06 1.15 16.07
C VAL A 166 14.95 0.21 16.52
N LEU A 167 15.10 -1.10 16.38
CA LEU A 167 14.17 -2.06 16.99
C LEU A 167 13.97 -1.81 18.48
N PHE A 168 15.07 -1.56 19.20
CA PHE A 168 15.02 -1.25 20.63
C PHE A 168 14.36 0.11 20.90
N LYS A 169 14.59 1.13 20.06
CA LYS A 169 13.94 2.44 20.16
C LYS A 169 12.43 2.35 19.90
N ILE A 170 12.00 1.63 18.85
CA ILE A 170 10.58 1.41 18.53
C ILE A 170 9.88 0.76 19.73
N ASN A 171 10.50 -0.26 20.34
CA ASN A 171 9.93 -0.93 21.51
C ASN A 171 9.81 -0.02 22.75
N LYS A 172 10.68 0.98 22.90
CA LYS A 172 10.60 1.97 23.97
C LYS A 172 9.64 3.12 23.69
N ASP A 173 9.44 3.49 22.43
CA ASP A 173 8.50 4.53 22.02
C ASP A 173 7.08 3.97 21.95
N LYS A 174 6.35 4.10 23.05
CA LYS A 174 4.98 3.60 23.17
C LYS A 174 4.05 4.16 22.09
N LYS A 175 4.25 5.39 21.61
CA LYS A 175 3.42 6.01 20.59
C LYS A 175 3.61 5.31 19.23
N VAL A 176 4.85 5.11 18.82
CA VAL A 176 5.20 4.39 17.60
C VAL A 176 4.75 2.92 17.68
N LEU A 177 5.00 2.26 18.80
CA LEU A 177 4.63 0.85 19.01
C LEU A 177 3.10 0.64 18.94
N TYR A 178 2.30 1.43 19.64
CA TYR A 178 0.82 1.33 19.58
C TYR A 178 0.28 1.70 18.21
N PHE A 179 0.91 2.67 17.52
CA PHE A 179 0.52 3.00 16.17
C PHE A 179 0.78 1.82 15.21
N LEU A 180 1.98 1.24 15.22
CA LEU A 180 2.31 0.10 14.37
C LEU A 180 1.41 -1.12 14.66
N GLY A 181 1.12 -1.37 15.94
CA GLY A 181 0.16 -2.41 16.33
C GLY A 181 -1.25 -2.15 15.83
N ALA A 182 -1.75 -0.90 15.96
CA ALA A 182 -3.05 -0.52 15.42
C ALA A 182 -3.07 -0.63 13.88
N PHE A 183 -2.02 -0.11 13.24
CA PHE A 183 -1.82 -0.13 11.80
C PHE A 183 -1.86 -1.57 11.27
N PHE A 184 -1.16 -2.49 11.92
CA PHE A 184 -1.18 -3.91 11.58
C PHE A 184 -2.62 -4.44 11.46
N PHE A 185 -3.46 -4.20 12.45
CA PHE A 185 -4.82 -4.74 12.45
C PHE A 185 -5.74 -4.06 11.43
N TYR A 186 -5.79 -2.72 11.40
CA TYR A 186 -6.75 -2.08 10.51
C TYR A 186 -6.31 -2.09 9.04
N ILE A 187 -5.01 -2.01 8.76
CA ILE A 187 -4.53 -2.01 7.37
C ILE A 187 -4.59 -3.40 6.75
N ASP A 188 -4.48 -4.46 7.59
CA ASP A 188 -4.73 -5.83 7.16
C ASP A 188 -6.14 -5.99 6.60
N GLY A 189 -7.14 -5.55 7.35
CA GLY A 189 -8.52 -5.55 6.87
C GLY A 189 -8.68 -4.77 5.56
N VAL A 190 -8.05 -3.59 5.44
CA VAL A 190 -8.09 -2.76 4.23
C VAL A 190 -7.47 -3.48 3.04
N TYR A 191 -6.24 -3.98 3.16
CA TYR A 191 -5.56 -4.66 2.06
C TYR A 191 -6.23 -5.97 1.69
N THR A 192 -6.72 -6.73 2.67
CA THR A 192 -7.46 -7.97 2.41
C THR A 192 -8.75 -7.70 1.64
N ILE A 193 -9.50 -6.65 1.99
CA ILE A 193 -10.69 -6.23 1.21
C ILE A 193 -10.30 -5.87 -0.22
N ILE A 194 -9.23 -5.10 -0.42
CA ILE A 194 -8.77 -4.67 -1.76
C ILE A 194 -8.31 -5.88 -2.58
N ASP A 195 -7.49 -6.75 -2.01
CA ASP A 195 -6.87 -7.88 -2.71
C ASP A 195 -7.88 -9.00 -3.04
N LEU A 196 -8.88 -9.21 -2.17
CA LEU A 196 -9.84 -10.30 -2.31
C LEU A 196 -11.23 -9.87 -2.80
N ALA A 197 -11.45 -8.57 -3.06
CA ALA A 197 -12.76 -8.08 -3.51
C ALA A 197 -13.27 -8.79 -4.77
N THR A 198 -12.41 -8.99 -5.76
CA THR A 198 -12.77 -9.69 -7.00
C THR A 198 -13.01 -11.18 -6.78
N SER A 199 -12.20 -11.83 -5.95
CA SER A 199 -12.39 -13.25 -5.59
C SER A 199 -13.71 -13.44 -4.86
N TYR A 200 -13.99 -12.60 -3.87
CA TYR A 200 -15.24 -12.62 -3.13
C TYR A 200 -16.46 -12.32 -4.03
N GLY A 201 -16.33 -11.35 -4.95
CA GLY A 201 -17.37 -11.04 -5.93
C GLY A 201 -17.68 -12.23 -6.86
N LYS A 202 -16.66 -13.01 -7.27
CA LYS A 202 -16.85 -14.25 -8.04
C LYS A 202 -17.56 -15.32 -7.22
N ASP A 203 -17.20 -15.51 -5.95
CA ASP A 203 -17.81 -16.50 -5.06
C ASP A 203 -19.32 -16.23 -4.86
N VAL A 204 -19.75 -14.96 -4.93
CA VAL A 204 -21.17 -14.58 -4.88
C VAL A 204 -21.85 -14.46 -6.26
N GLY A 205 -21.15 -14.87 -7.32
CA GLY A 205 -21.74 -15.00 -8.66
C GLY A 205 -21.76 -13.72 -9.51
N ILE A 206 -20.89 -12.76 -9.23
CA ILE A 206 -20.78 -11.51 -10.02
C ILE A 206 -19.86 -11.75 -11.23
N ASP A 207 -20.33 -11.32 -12.41
CA ASP A 207 -19.60 -11.45 -13.67
C ASP A 207 -18.27 -10.67 -13.68
N ASP A 208 -17.25 -11.23 -14.35
CA ASP A 208 -15.90 -10.65 -14.43
C ASP A 208 -15.88 -9.22 -14.97
N THR A 209 -16.75 -8.91 -15.94
CA THR A 209 -16.86 -7.55 -16.50
C THR A 209 -17.30 -6.55 -15.44
N HIS A 210 -18.32 -6.91 -14.62
CA HIS A 210 -18.77 -6.08 -13.51
C HIS A 210 -17.70 -5.89 -12.46
N LEU A 211 -16.91 -6.93 -12.15
CA LEU A 211 -15.78 -6.84 -11.20
C LEU A 211 -14.70 -5.86 -11.69
N LEU A 212 -14.29 -5.96 -12.95
CA LEU A 212 -13.28 -5.07 -13.53
C LEU A 212 -13.74 -3.61 -13.61
N LEU A 213 -15.01 -3.39 -14.01
CA LEU A 213 -15.59 -2.05 -14.05
C LEU A 213 -15.75 -1.45 -12.64
N ALA A 214 -16.10 -2.26 -11.64
CA ALA A 214 -16.15 -1.81 -10.25
C ALA A 214 -14.76 -1.41 -9.71
N LEU A 215 -13.70 -2.14 -10.08
CA LEU A 215 -12.33 -1.74 -9.76
C LEU A 215 -11.96 -0.39 -10.39
N LEU A 216 -12.34 -0.16 -11.66
CA LEU A 216 -12.12 1.11 -12.32
C LEU A 216 -12.89 2.24 -11.62
N LEU A 217 -14.17 2.02 -11.29
CA LEU A 217 -14.99 2.97 -10.54
C LEU A 217 -14.33 3.32 -9.20
N THR A 218 -13.80 2.31 -8.49
CA THR A 218 -13.09 2.51 -7.22
C THR A 218 -11.94 3.50 -7.38
N GLN A 219 -11.14 3.38 -8.44
CA GLN A 219 -10.03 4.31 -8.70
C GLN A 219 -10.51 5.74 -9.00
N ILE A 220 -11.55 5.87 -9.83
CA ILE A 220 -12.12 7.17 -10.21
C ILE A 220 -12.70 7.89 -8.98
N VAL A 221 -13.46 7.19 -8.14
CA VAL A 221 -14.08 7.76 -6.93
C VAL A 221 -13.03 8.04 -5.84
N ALA A 222 -12.01 7.19 -5.71
CA ALA A 222 -10.95 7.40 -4.72
C ALA A 222 -10.15 8.70 -4.97
N PHE A 223 -10.05 9.16 -6.22
CA PHE A 223 -9.36 10.41 -6.54
C PHE A 223 -9.96 11.64 -5.81
N PRO A 224 -11.23 12.04 -6.05
CA PRO A 224 -11.81 13.19 -5.37
C PRO A 224 -11.93 12.98 -3.86
N CYS A 225 -12.21 11.75 -3.40
CA CYS A 225 -12.31 11.46 -1.98
C CYS A 225 -10.97 11.65 -1.27
N SER A 226 -9.85 11.23 -1.85
CA SER A 226 -8.52 11.45 -1.28
C SER A 226 -8.20 12.95 -1.18
N LEU A 227 -8.54 13.75 -2.18
CA LEU A 227 -8.38 15.21 -2.13
C LEU A 227 -9.24 15.85 -1.04
N LEU A 228 -10.49 15.40 -0.87
CA LEU A 228 -11.39 15.89 0.18
C LEU A 228 -10.84 15.59 1.58
N PHE A 229 -10.35 14.39 1.84
CA PHE A 229 -9.72 14.05 3.11
C PHE A 229 -8.44 14.86 3.35
N GLY A 230 -7.63 15.10 2.31
CA GLY A 230 -6.50 16.03 2.38
C GLY A 230 -6.92 17.45 2.76
N LYS A 231 -8.06 17.94 2.25
CA LYS A 231 -8.63 19.24 2.65
C LYS A 231 -9.20 19.22 4.07
N PHE A 232 -9.84 18.14 4.47
CA PHE A 232 -10.37 17.99 5.83
C PHE A 232 -9.25 17.92 6.88
N SER A 233 -8.07 17.43 6.56
CA SER A 233 -6.92 17.40 7.47
C SER A 233 -6.43 18.79 7.88
N ALA A 234 -6.77 19.84 7.13
CA ALA A 234 -6.53 21.22 7.52
C ALA A 234 -7.45 21.71 8.67
N ARG A 235 -8.62 21.06 8.89
CA ARG A 235 -9.60 21.44 9.91
C ARG A 235 -9.69 20.44 11.06
N PHE A 236 -9.43 19.18 10.79
CA PHE A 236 -9.58 18.08 11.75
C PHE A 236 -8.25 17.39 11.95
N LYS A 237 -7.96 16.98 13.17
CA LYS A 237 -6.75 16.20 13.51
C LYS A 237 -6.77 14.87 12.75
N SER A 238 -5.61 14.46 12.24
CA SER A 238 -5.43 13.20 11.49
C SER A 238 -5.92 11.98 12.26
N GLU A 239 -5.75 11.97 13.59
CA GLU A 239 -6.23 10.88 14.44
C GLU A 239 -7.73 10.68 14.36
N LYS A 240 -8.52 11.78 14.28
CA LYS A 240 -9.96 11.69 14.11
C LYS A 240 -10.34 11.16 12.73
N LEU A 241 -9.67 11.63 11.68
CA LEU A 241 -9.94 11.21 10.31
C LEU A 241 -9.57 9.73 10.10
N ILE A 242 -8.44 9.26 10.65
CA ILE A 242 -8.07 7.84 10.61
C ILE A 242 -9.14 6.98 11.30
N LYS A 243 -9.63 7.40 12.47
CA LYS A 243 -10.71 6.68 13.17
C LYS A 243 -12.01 6.62 12.35
N VAL A 244 -12.37 7.71 11.67
CA VAL A 244 -13.54 7.73 10.77
C VAL A 244 -13.33 6.72 9.64
N CYS A 245 -12.15 6.64 9.06
CA CYS A 245 -11.83 5.65 8.02
C CYS A 245 -11.91 4.21 8.56
N ILE A 246 -11.39 3.94 9.76
CA ILE A 246 -11.46 2.60 10.37
C ILE A 246 -12.92 2.19 10.61
N LEU A 247 -13.76 3.10 11.12
CA LEU A 247 -15.20 2.86 11.31
C LEU A 247 -15.93 2.69 9.98
N GLY A 248 -15.55 3.45 8.95
CA GLY A 248 -16.05 3.27 7.58
C GLY A 248 -15.78 1.87 7.05
N TYR A 249 -14.54 1.38 7.19
CA TYR A 249 -14.17 0.03 6.79
C TYR A 249 -14.84 -1.06 7.64
N LEU A 250 -15.04 -0.82 8.94
CA LEU A 250 -15.85 -1.71 9.77
C LEU A 250 -17.28 -1.84 9.23
N GLY A 251 -17.91 -0.70 8.87
CA GLY A 251 -19.23 -0.69 8.23
C GLY A 251 -19.25 -1.45 6.89
N ILE A 252 -18.21 -1.29 6.06
CA ILE A 252 -18.03 -2.01 4.79
C ILE A 252 -17.94 -3.53 5.06
N ALA A 253 -17.13 -3.96 6.02
CA ALA A 253 -16.97 -5.38 6.36
C ALA A 253 -18.30 -5.98 6.88
N LEU A 254 -19.05 -5.25 7.72
CA LEU A 254 -20.34 -5.70 8.22
C LEU A 254 -21.39 -5.79 7.10
N PHE A 255 -21.43 -4.81 6.19
CA PHE A 255 -22.35 -4.84 5.05
C PHE A 255 -22.00 -5.99 4.07
N ALA A 256 -20.71 -6.27 3.87
CA ALA A 256 -20.25 -7.33 2.99
C ALA A 256 -20.67 -8.74 3.44
N LEU A 257 -21.04 -8.94 4.72
CA LEU A 257 -21.57 -10.20 5.23
C LEU A 257 -22.89 -10.63 4.57
N GLN A 258 -23.68 -9.68 4.10
CA GLN A 258 -24.99 -9.91 3.47
C GLN A 258 -24.98 -9.73 1.95
N LEU A 259 -23.79 -9.68 1.33
CA LEU A 259 -23.65 -9.46 -0.11
C LEU A 259 -24.25 -10.65 -0.91
N ASP A 260 -25.29 -10.36 -1.68
CA ASP A 260 -25.99 -11.35 -2.52
C ASP A 260 -26.26 -10.83 -3.96
N ARG A 261 -26.19 -9.51 -4.18
CA ARG A 261 -26.60 -8.89 -5.43
C ARG A 261 -25.52 -8.03 -6.04
N ALA A 262 -25.45 -7.94 -7.36
CA ALA A 262 -24.47 -7.16 -8.08
C ALA A 262 -24.49 -5.66 -7.70
N TRP A 263 -25.67 -5.06 -7.46
CA TRP A 263 -25.76 -3.65 -7.07
C TRP A 263 -25.13 -3.38 -5.68
N GLU A 264 -25.19 -4.35 -4.75
CA GLU A 264 -24.58 -4.26 -3.43
C GLU A 264 -23.04 -4.24 -3.54
N PHE A 265 -22.50 -5.02 -4.49
CA PHE A 265 -21.07 -5.00 -4.79
C PHE A 265 -20.62 -3.62 -5.33
N TRP A 266 -21.40 -3.02 -6.24
CA TRP A 266 -21.13 -1.67 -6.74
C TRP A 266 -21.19 -0.63 -5.62
N PHE A 267 -22.17 -0.74 -4.73
CA PHE A 267 -22.28 0.11 -3.55
C PHE A 267 -21.05 -0.04 -2.64
N LEU A 268 -20.62 -1.28 -2.36
CA LEU A 268 -19.40 -1.53 -1.58
C LEU A 268 -18.15 -0.95 -2.26
N ALA A 269 -18.02 -1.11 -3.58
CA ALA A 269 -16.90 -0.54 -4.33
C ALA A 269 -16.79 0.98 -4.14
N VAL A 270 -17.95 1.70 -4.17
CA VAL A 270 -17.99 3.14 -3.89
C VAL A 270 -17.62 3.43 -2.43
N CYS A 271 -18.15 2.68 -1.46
CA CYS A 271 -17.82 2.86 -0.04
C CYS A 271 -16.32 2.63 0.23
N VAL A 272 -15.72 1.59 -0.34
CA VAL A 272 -14.28 1.33 -0.28
C VAL A 272 -13.51 2.51 -0.85
N ALA A 273 -13.90 3.00 -2.03
CA ALA A 273 -13.24 4.11 -2.71
C ALA A 273 -13.23 5.40 -1.86
N VAL A 274 -14.29 5.67 -1.10
CA VAL A 274 -14.36 6.85 -0.22
C VAL A 274 -13.24 6.85 0.81
N PHE A 275 -12.93 5.70 1.41
CA PHE A 275 -11.98 5.63 2.53
C PHE A 275 -10.59 5.11 2.14
N GLN A 276 -10.45 4.40 1.01
CA GLN A 276 -9.21 3.71 0.62
C GLN A 276 -8.01 4.63 0.54
N GLY A 277 -8.12 5.73 -0.18
CA GLY A 277 -7.02 6.69 -0.33
C GLY A 277 -6.74 7.44 0.97
N ALA A 278 -7.81 7.79 1.70
CA ALA A 278 -7.71 8.53 2.95
C ALA A 278 -6.98 7.73 4.04
N ILE A 279 -7.36 6.48 4.29
CA ILE A 279 -6.76 5.69 5.36
C ILE A 279 -5.28 5.42 5.11
N GLN A 280 -4.89 5.14 3.86
CA GLN A 280 -3.50 4.91 3.49
C GLN A 280 -2.69 6.21 3.58
N ALA A 281 -3.19 7.30 3.00
CA ALA A 281 -2.50 8.59 2.98
C ALA A 281 -2.29 9.18 4.37
N LEU A 282 -3.34 9.15 5.21
CA LEU A 282 -3.29 9.70 6.58
C LEU A 282 -2.47 8.82 7.52
N SER A 283 -2.48 7.49 7.34
CA SER A 283 -1.62 6.60 8.12
C SER A 283 -0.14 6.82 7.81
N ARG A 284 0.21 6.97 6.52
CA ARG A 284 1.56 7.28 6.08
C ARG A 284 2.05 8.63 6.62
N SER A 285 1.26 9.68 6.49
CA SER A 285 1.62 11.02 6.96
C SER A 285 1.68 11.11 8.49
N TYR A 286 0.75 10.45 9.19
CA TYR A 286 0.79 10.36 10.64
C TYR A 286 2.05 9.65 11.13
N PHE A 287 2.41 8.52 10.52
CA PHE A 287 3.63 7.81 10.83
C PHE A 287 4.87 8.66 10.59
N ALA A 288 4.97 9.33 9.43
CA ALA A 288 6.09 10.21 9.10
C ALA A 288 6.29 11.35 10.11
N ARG A 289 5.22 11.83 10.77
CA ARG A 289 5.30 12.87 11.81
C ARG A 289 5.75 12.37 13.17
N ILE A 290 5.48 11.11 13.52
CA ILE A 290 5.81 10.58 14.85
C ILE A 290 7.18 9.91 14.92
N ILE A 291 7.87 9.76 13.79
CA ILE A 291 9.21 9.17 13.70
C ILE A 291 10.29 10.23 13.50
N PRO A 292 11.56 9.95 13.85
CA PRO A 292 12.69 10.81 13.51
C PRO A 292 12.87 10.90 11.98
N LYS A 293 12.93 12.13 11.44
CA LYS A 293 13.01 12.36 9.98
C LYS A 293 14.31 11.84 9.37
N GLU A 294 15.40 11.88 10.12
CA GLU A 294 16.73 11.40 9.71
C GLU A 294 16.75 9.88 9.48
N ASN A 295 15.90 9.14 10.19
CA ASN A 295 15.78 7.69 10.12
C ASN A 295 14.51 7.25 9.34
N SER A 296 13.92 8.11 8.52
CA SER A 296 12.62 7.85 7.91
C SER A 296 12.57 6.56 7.08
N SER A 297 13.59 6.25 6.29
CA SER A 297 13.59 5.05 5.44
C SER A 297 13.68 3.76 6.27
N GLU A 298 14.44 3.78 7.36
CA GLU A 298 14.56 2.66 8.29
C GLU A 298 13.21 2.37 8.98
N TYR A 299 12.55 3.41 9.50
CA TYR A 299 11.24 3.29 10.13
C TYR A 299 10.15 2.88 9.12
N PHE A 300 10.17 3.40 7.90
CA PHE A 300 9.25 2.97 6.84
C PHE A 300 9.51 1.53 6.39
N GLY A 301 10.72 1.02 6.50
CA GLY A 301 11.00 -0.41 6.36
C GLY A 301 10.22 -1.27 7.36
N PHE A 302 10.14 -0.84 8.64
CA PHE A 302 9.29 -1.50 9.63
C PHE A 302 7.79 -1.30 9.37
N TYR A 303 7.38 -0.09 9.02
CA TYR A 303 5.99 0.20 8.63
C TYR A 303 5.49 -0.74 7.53
N ASP A 304 6.31 -0.98 6.51
CA ASP A 304 6.01 -1.89 5.41
C ASP A 304 5.92 -3.36 5.87
N ILE A 305 6.75 -3.79 6.83
CA ILE A 305 6.65 -5.12 7.44
C ILE A 305 5.28 -5.29 8.11
N PHE A 306 4.85 -4.31 8.89
CA PHE A 306 3.54 -4.36 9.56
C PHE A 306 2.39 -4.33 8.54
N GLY A 307 2.48 -3.50 7.48
CA GLY A 307 1.47 -3.44 6.44
C GLY A 307 1.35 -4.72 5.60
N LYS A 308 2.47 -5.23 5.10
CA LYS A 308 2.49 -6.43 4.24
C LYS A 308 2.39 -7.74 5.03
N GLY A 309 2.96 -7.77 6.25
CA GLY A 309 2.80 -8.90 7.15
C GLY A 309 1.34 -9.06 7.58
N ALA A 310 0.67 -7.94 7.80
CA ALA A 310 -0.75 -7.88 8.04
C ALA A 310 -1.54 -8.48 6.87
N ALA A 311 -1.37 -7.97 5.65
CA ALA A 311 -2.08 -8.46 4.46
C ALA A 311 -1.93 -9.98 4.24
N PHE A 312 -0.77 -10.54 4.57
CA PHE A 312 -0.57 -12.00 4.56
C PHE A 312 -1.44 -12.70 5.62
N MET A 313 -1.53 -12.14 6.82
CA MET A 313 -2.32 -12.74 7.92
C MET A 313 -3.81 -12.69 7.61
N GLY A 314 -4.35 -11.56 7.11
CA GLY A 314 -5.76 -11.43 6.77
C GLY A 314 -6.20 -12.36 5.66
N THR A 315 -5.40 -12.47 4.60
CA THR A 315 -5.69 -13.43 3.51
C THR A 315 -5.63 -14.87 3.99
N MET A 316 -4.69 -15.22 4.88
CA MET A 316 -4.58 -16.55 5.48
C MET A 316 -5.77 -16.85 6.40
N LEU A 317 -6.15 -15.92 7.28
CA LEU A 317 -7.29 -16.05 8.17
C LEU A 317 -8.60 -16.20 7.39
N MET A 318 -8.77 -15.40 6.33
CA MET A 318 -9.94 -15.50 5.45
C MET A 318 -9.99 -16.87 4.75
N GLY A 319 -8.87 -17.34 4.21
CA GLY A 319 -8.77 -18.66 3.57
C GLY A 319 -9.09 -19.83 4.53
N ILE A 320 -8.49 -19.83 5.73
CA ILE A 320 -8.74 -20.84 6.76
C ILE A 320 -10.21 -20.80 7.20
N SER A 321 -10.74 -19.59 7.47
CA SER A 321 -12.13 -19.43 7.89
C SER A 321 -13.11 -19.95 6.83
N THR A 322 -12.84 -19.65 5.55
CA THR A 322 -13.65 -20.15 4.42
C THR A 322 -13.59 -21.68 4.33
N GLN A 323 -12.41 -22.28 4.49
CA GLN A 323 -12.27 -23.75 4.46
C GLN A 323 -13.00 -24.44 5.62
N LEU A 324 -12.93 -23.87 6.82
CA LEU A 324 -13.55 -24.46 8.01
C LEU A 324 -15.08 -24.30 8.05
N SER A 325 -15.59 -23.18 7.53
CA SER A 325 -17.03 -22.87 7.59
C SER A 325 -17.79 -23.18 6.31
N GLY A 326 -17.07 -23.43 5.19
CA GLY A 326 -17.68 -23.58 3.86
C GLY A 326 -18.21 -22.27 3.26
N SER A 327 -17.91 -21.09 3.88
CA SER A 327 -18.44 -19.81 3.43
C SER A 327 -17.40 -18.68 3.52
N SER A 328 -17.20 -17.94 2.43
CA SER A 328 -16.34 -16.77 2.39
C SER A 328 -16.84 -15.64 3.31
N ARG A 329 -18.13 -15.63 3.67
CA ARG A 329 -18.73 -14.63 4.57
C ARG A 329 -18.13 -14.67 5.98
N THR A 330 -17.80 -15.84 6.50
CA THR A 330 -17.16 -15.96 7.82
C THR A 330 -15.77 -15.31 7.84
N GLY A 331 -15.02 -15.44 6.74
CA GLY A 331 -13.74 -14.75 6.55
C GLY A 331 -13.89 -13.23 6.62
N VAL A 332 -14.89 -12.68 5.93
CA VAL A 332 -15.22 -11.25 5.98
C VAL A 332 -15.57 -10.80 7.40
N GLY A 333 -16.29 -11.64 8.17
CA GLY A 333 -16.59 -11.35 9.58
C GLY A 333 -15.34 -11.21 10.45
N MET A 334 -14.27 -11.96 10.17
CA MET A 334 -13.00 -11.84 10.88
C MET A 334 -12.33 -10.49 10.63
N LEU A 335 -12.49 -9.90 9.43
CA LEU A 335 -11.97 -8.56 9.13
C LEU A 335 -12.64 -7.49 10.00
N ALA A 336 -13.94 -7.62 10.29
CA ALA A 336 -14.64 -6.71 11.20
C ALA A 336 -14.00 -6.71 12.60
N VAL A 337 -13.60 -7.88 13.11
CA VAL A 337 -12.88 -7.99 14.40
C VAL A 337 -11.53 -7.26 14.33
N MET A 338 -10.81 -7.37 13.23
CA MET A 338 -9.52 -6.68 13.05
C MET A 338 -9.69 -5.17 13.06
N PHE A 339 -10.72 -4.62 12.41
CA PHE A 339 -11.02 -3.18 12.48
C PHE A 339 -11.36 -2.73 13.90
N ILE A 340 -12.10 -3.52 14.67
CA ILE A 340 -12.42 -3.22 16.07
C ILE A 340 -11.14 -3.18 16.92
N ILE A 341 -10.27 -4.18 16.81
CA ILE A 341 -8.98 -4.21 17.52
C ILE A 341 -8.12 -3.00 17.12
N GLY A 342 -7.98 -2.75 15.81
CA GLY A 342 -7.24 -1.62 15.26
C GLY A 342 -7.76 -0.27 15.78
N PHE A 343 -9.08 -0.09 15.86
CA PHE A 343 -9.70 1.12 16.38
C PHE A 343 -9.35 1.38 17.86
N PHE A 344 -9.44 0.37 18.71
CA PHE A 344 -9.12 0.51 20.12
C PHE A 344 -7.62 0.74 20.37
N LEU A 345 -6.75 0.04 19.65
CA LEU A 345 -5.30 0.25 19.73
C LEU A 345 -4.91 1.64 19.27
N PHE A 346 -5.51 2.12 18.19
CA PHE A 346 -5.28 3.49 17.70
C PHE A 346 -5.77 4.54 18.69
N GLY A 347 -6.85 4.26 19.43
CA GLY A 347 -7.32 5.09 20.53
C GLY A 347 -6.30 5.26 21.65
N LYS A 348 -5.46 4.24 21.93
CA LYS A 348 -4.34 4.35 22.89
C LYS A 348 -3.24 5.25 22.37
N THR A 349 -2.91 5.18 21.09
CA THR A 349 -1.94 6.08 20.43
C THR A 349 -2.36 7.55 20.58
N GLU A 350 -3.64 7.86 20.37
CA GLU A 350 -4.18 9.21 20.54
C GLU A 350 -4.08 9.72 21.99
N LYS A 351 -4.37 8.86 22.98
CA LYS A 351 -4.25 9.25 24.40
C LYS A 351 -2.81 9.61 24.78
N ILE A 352 -1.83 8.84 24.32
CA ILE A 352 -0.40 9.12 24.54
C ILE A 352 -0.02 10.46 23.89
N SER A 353 -0.51 10.75 22.69
CA SER A 353 -0.28 12.06 22.04
C SER A 353 -0.83 13.24 22.84
N ARG A 354 -1.96 13.07 23.54
CA ARG A 354 -2.59 14.13 24.34
C ARG A 354 -1.91 14.33 25.68
N SER A 355 -1.28 13.30 26.25
CA SER A 355 -0.54 13.40 27.53
C SER A 355 0.86 13.97 27.40
N ALA A 356 1.37 14.12 26.18
CA ALA A 356 2.68 14.65 25.86
C ALA A 356 2.66 16.15 25.46
N VAL A 357 1.48 16.75 25.36
CA VAL A 357 1.22 18.19 25.13
C VAL A 357 0.73 18.83 26.43
#